data_5752a1fcdce738dc375f627d1bca8d5c
#
_entry.id   5752a1fcdce738dc375f627d1bca8d5c
#
_cell.length_a   1.000
_cell.length_b   1.000
_cell.length_c   1.000
_cell.angle_alpha   90.00
_cell.angle_beta   90.00
_cell.angle_gamma   90.00
#
_symmetry.space_group_name_H-M   'P 1'
#
loop_
_entity.id
_entity.type
_entity.pdbx_description
1 polymer ?
#
loop_
_entity_poly.entity_id
_entity_poly.type
_entity_poly.pdbx_seq_one_letter_code
_entity_poly.pdbx_strand_id
1 'polypeptide(L)'
;MSPAAQTGRELFVRHAKKDGRSVTVLRAVDFGDSCVVEAEVFPAGSQDAVRPGPYTFADAVQATQFVTEAVESLMYLGCDVFAE
;
A
#
# COMPACT_ATOMS: atom_id res chain seq x y z
N MET A 1 -10.88 28.85 -0.82
CA MET A 1 -10.61 28.22 -0.54
C MET A 1 -10.49 27.20 -1.06
N SER A 2 -10.06 26.93 -0.93
CA SER A 2 -9.70 25.95 -1.33
C SER A 2 -10.38 24.99 -1.23
N PRO A 3 -10.59 24.52 -1.91
CA PRO A 3 -11.13 23.47 -1.85
C PRO A 3 -10.60 22.57 -1.27
N ALA A 4 -11.25 22.40 -0.60
CA ALA A 4 -10.99 21.35 0.00
C ALA A 4 -10.51 20.40 -0.86
N ALA A 5 -9.37 20.47 -0.93
CA ALA A 5 -8.73 19.37 -1.40
C ALA A 5 -9.30 18.22 -0.67
N GLN A 6 -9.69 17.25 -1.36
CA GLN A 6 -10.08 16.05 -0.77
C GLN A 6 -8.92 15.54 0.02
N THR A 7 -9.06 15.59 1.31
CA THR A 7 -8.07 15.00 2.18
C THR A 7 -8.39 13.53 2.29
N GLY A 8 -7.50 12.70 1.83
CA GLY A 8 -7.67 11.28 1.98
C GLY A 8 -7.55 10.87 3.43
N ARG A 9 -8.34 9.87 3.83
CA ARG A 9 -8.25 9.28 5.15
C ARG A 9 -7.51 7.95 5.03
N GLU A 10 -6.39 7.85 5.71
CA GLU A 10 -5.63 6.60 5.70
C GLU A 10 -6.43 5.52 6.41
N LEU A 11 -6.68 4.42 5.71
CA LEU A 11 -7.42 3.30 6.27
C LEU A 11 -6.49 2.35 7.00
N PHE A 12 -5.38 1.99 6.37
CA PHE A 12 -4.39 1.12 6.97
C PHE A 12 -3.10 1.15 6.16
N VAL A 13 -2.03 0.70 6.79
CA VAL A 13 -0.71 0.54 6.17
C VAL A 13 -0.22 -0.86 6.47
N ARG A 14 0.40 -1.50 5.49
CA ARG A 14 1.04 -2.80 5.67
C ARG A 14 2.48 -2.68 5.21
N HIS A 15 3.37 -3.17 6.04
CA HIS A 15 4.81 -3.10 5.78
C HIS A 15 5.35 -4.52 5.71
N ALA A 16 5.89 -4.89 4.55
CA ALA A 16 6.48 -6.21 4.33
C ALA A 16 7.99 -6.12 4.46
N LYS A 17 8.57 -7.02 5.23
CA LYS A 17 10.02 -7.11 5.42
C LYS A 17 10.48 -8.53 5.14
N LYS A 18 11.70 -8.66 4.68
CA LYS A 18 12.33 -9.96 4.52
C LYS A 18 13.75 -9.86 5.03
N ASP A 19 14.11 -10.74 5.97
CA ASP A 19 15.42 -10.74 6.61
C ASP A 19 15.76 -9.36 7.18
N GLY A 20 14.77 -8.74 7.83
CA GLY A 20 14.95 -7.44 8.47
C GLY A 20 14.97 -6.25 7.54
N ARG A 21 14.82 -6.46 6.24
CA ARG A 21 14.91 -5.40 5.24
C ARG A 21 13.55 -5.12 4.66
N SER A 22 13.21 -3.83 4.51
CA SER A 22 11.95 -3.43 3.91
C SER A 22 11.88 -3.88 2.46
N VAL A 23 10.76 -4.48 2.08
CA VAL A 23 10.51 -4.93 0.72
C VAL A 23 9.43 -4.07 0.07
N THR A 24 8.33 -3.84 0.78
CA THR A 24 7.18 -3.13 0.24
C THR A 24 6.41 -2.47 1.37
N VAL A 25 5.88 -1.29 1.10
CA VAL A 25 4.90 -0.64 1.96
C VAL A 25 3.65 -0.40 1.12
N LEU A 26 2.51 -0.79 1.64
CA LEU A 26 1.22 -0.58 0.99
C LEU A 26 0.35 0.27 1.91
N ARG A 27 -0.23 1.32 1.35
CA ARG A 27 -1.10 2.24 2.09
C ARG A 27 -2.42 2.41 1.37
N ALA A 28 -3.51 2.18 2.07
CA ALA A 28 -4.85 2.40 1.52
C ALA A 28 -5.40 3.71 2.05
N VAL A 29 -5.90 4.55 1.15
CA VAL A 29 -6.40 5.89 1.47
C VAL A 29 -7.78 6.04 0.86
N ASP A 30 -8.74 6.48 1.69
CA ASP A 30 -10.12 6.68 1.28
C ASP A 30 -10.38 8.16 1.03
N PHE A 31 -10.82 8.49 -0.19
CA PHE A 31 -11.14 9.87 -0.57
C PHE A 31 -12.65 10.12 -0.62
N GLY A 32 -13.46 9.17 -0.18
CA GLY A 32 -14.91 9.30 -0.12
C GLY A 32 -15.60 8.65 -1.31
N ASP A 33 -15.26 9.10 -2.50
CA ASP A 33 -15.86 8.55 -3.73
C ASP A 33 -14.94 7.55 -4.43
N SER A 34 -13.75 7.33 -3.89
CA SER A 34 -12.82 6.32 -4.38
C SER A 34 -11.81 5.98 -3.30
N CYS A 35 -11.14 4.86 -3.45
CA CYS A 35 -10.04 4.47 -2.57
C CYS A 35 -8.80 4.24 -3.42
N VAL A 36 -7.66 4.64 -2.89
CA VAL A 36 -6.39 4.53 -3.59
C VAL A 36 -5.45 3.69 -2.77
N VAL A 37 -4.73 2.79 -3.42
CA VAL A 37 -3.63 2.06 -2.80
C VAL A 37 -2.34 2.60 -3.35
N GLU A 38 -1.52 3.12 -2.45
CA GLU A 38 -0.17 3.58 -2.77
C GLU A 38 0.81 2.48 -2.40
N ALA A 39 1.75 2.22 -3.28
CA ALA A 39 2.74 1.18 -3.05
C ALA A 39 4.13 1.78 -3.15
N GLU A 40 5.01 1.30 -2.28
CA GLU A 40 6.41 1.68 -2.30
C GLU A 40 7.21 0.39 -2.25
N VAL A 41 8.04 0.17 -3.26
CA VAL A 41 8.81 -1.06 -3.38
C VAL A 41 10.29 -0.72 -3.25
N PHE A 42 11.00 -1.52 -2.48
CA PHE A 42 12.42 -1.30 -2.20
C PHE A 42 13.22 -2.43 -2.85
N PRO A 43 13.66 -2.25 -4.12
CA PRO A 43 14.38 -3.32 -4.81
C PRO A 43 15.70 -3.64 -4.12
N ALA A 44 16.09 -4.90 -4.14
CA ALA A 44 17.34 -5.33 -3.55
C ALA A 44 18.52 -4.66 -4.28
N GLY A 45 19.48 -4.17 -3.50
CA GLY A 45 20.66 -3.53 -4.08
C GLY A 45 20.45 -2.11 -4.56
N SER A 46 19.25 -1.56 -4.40
CA SER A 46 18.96 -0.18 -4.79
C SER A 46 18.69 0.65 -3.56
N GLN A 47 19.08 1.92 -3.61
CA GLN A 47 18.77 2.86 -2.54
C GLN A 47 17.48 3.61 -2.81
N ASP A 48 16.97 3.52 -4.05
CA ASP A 48 15.80 4.28 -4.44
C ASP A 48 14.57 3.40 -4.41
N ALA A 49 13.53 3.89 -3.77
CA ALA A 49 12.23 3.21 -3.78
C ALA A 49 11.55 3.43 -5.14
N VAL A 50 10.82 2.42 -5.56
CA VAL A 50 9.98 2.52 -6.75
C VAL A 50 8.54 2.63 -6.28
N ARG A 51 7.76 3.51 -6.89
CA ARG A 51 6.36 3.73 -6.51
C ARG A 51 5.46 3.39 -7.67
N PRO A 52 5.13 2.09 -7.83
CA PRO A 52 4.17 1.70 -8.87
C PRO A 52 2.77 2.19 -8.49
N GLY A 53 1.91 2.35 -9.47
CA GLY A 53 0.58 2.86 -9.25
C GLY A 53 0.57 4.38 -9.26
N PRO A 54 -0.26 5.02 -8.41
CA PRO A 54 -1.19 4.42 -7.45
C PRO A 54 -2.33 3.66 -8.14
N TYR A 55 -2.95 2.76 -7.38
CA TYR A 55 -4.06 1.96 -7.89
C TYR A 55 -5.36 2.49 -7.32
N THR A 56 -6.33 2.77 -8.18
CA THR A 56 -7.59 3.39 -7.77
C THR A 56 -8.71 2.35 -7.82
N PHE A 57 -9.53 2.34 -6.77
CA PHE A 57 -10.65 1.41 -6.62
C PHE A 57 -11.91 2.19 -6.31
N ALA A 58 -13.05 1.58 -6.63
CA ALA A 58 -14.34 2.25 -6.42
C ALA A 58 -14.65 2.44 -4.95
N ASP A 59 -14.21 1.52 -4.08
CA ASP A 59 -14.53 1.59 -2.66
C ASP A 59 -13.47 0.88 -1.83
N ALA A 60 -13.63 0.98 -0.51
CA ALA A 60 -12.68 0.41 0.44
C ALA A 60 -12.64 -1.11 0.40
N VAL A 61 -13.74 -1.75 0.04
CA VAL A 61 -13.79 -3.21 -0.04
C VAL A 61 -12.85 -3.71 -1.14
N GLN A 62 -12.92 -3.10 -2.32
CA GLN A 62 -12.05 -3.48 -3.43
C GLN A 62 -10.58 -3.19 -3.12
N ALA A 63 -10.31 -2.02 -2.51
CA ALA A 63 -8.94 -1.67 -2.14
C ALA A 63 -8.38 -2.66 -1.12
N THR A 64 -9.18 -3.02 -0.12
CA THR A 64 -8.76 -3.97 0.91
C THR A 64 -8.50 -5.34 0.31
N GLN A 65 -9.35 -5.78 -0.61
CA GLN A 65 -9.16 -7.05 -1.27
C GLN A 65 -7.85 -7.09 -2.06
N PHE A 66 -7.55 -6.00 -2.76
CA PHE A 66 -6.30 -5.89 -3.50
C PHE A 66 -5.09 -6.02 -2.56
N VAL A 67 -5.12 -5.29 -1.43
CA VAL A 67 -4.02 -5.33 -0.46
C VAL A 67 -3.92 -6.71 0.18
N THR A 68 -5.05 -7.33 0.49
CA THR A 68 -5.05 -8.67 1.08
C THR A 68 -4.36 -9.67 0.14
N GLU A 69 -4.68 -9.62 -1.14
CA GLU A 69 -4.05 -10.52 -2.10
C GLU A 69 -2.56 -10.23 -2.26
N ALA A 70 -2.20 -8.95 -2.27
CA ALA A 70 -0.80 -8.57 -2.35
C ALA A 70 -0.02 -9.05 -1.12
N VAL A 71 -0.61 -8.90 0.07
CA VAL A 71 0.00 -9.37 1.32
C VAL A 71 0.18 -10.88 1.31
N GLU A 72 -0.82 -11.61 0.85
CA GLU A 72 -0.71 -13.07 0.74
C GLU A 72 0.43 -13.49 -0.17
N SER A 73 0.58 -12.79 -1.30
CA SER A 73 1.67 -13.07 -2.22
C SER A 73 3.02 -12.79 -1.58
N LEU A 74 3.13 -11.68 -0.84
CA LEU A 74 4.37 -11.33 -0.15
C LEU A 74 4.72 -12.36 0.93
N MET A 75 3.72 -12.82 1.67
CA MET A 75 3.93 -13.86 2.69
C MET A 75 4.37 -15.16 2.05
N TYR A 76 3.78 -15.49 0.91
CA TYR A 76 4.16 -16.69 0.16
C TYR A 76 5.63 -16.62 -0.28
N LEU A 77 6.13 -15.41 -0.56
CA LEU A 77 7.51 -15.19 -0.95
C LEU A 77 8.46 -15.11 0.26
N GLY A 78 7.95 -15.30 1.46
CA GLY A 78 8.75 -15.34 2.66
C GLY A 78 8.87 -14.03 3.42
N CYS A 79 8.03 -13.05 3.09
CA CYS A 79 8.05 -11.78 3.83
C CYS A 79 7.24 -11.87 5.10
N ASP A 80 7.70 -11.13 6.11
CA ASP A 80 6.90 -10.87 7.31
C ASP A 80 6.14 -9.58 7.07
N VAL A 81 4.85 -9.57 7.34
CA VAL A 81 4.01 -8.40 7.09
C VAL A 81 3.48 -7.86 8.41
N PHE A 82 3.64 -6.57 8.59
CA PHE A 82 3.26 -5.86 9.81
C PHE A 82 2.20 -4.82 9.50
N ALA A 83 1.26 -4.67 10.43
CA ALA A 83 0.30 -3.57 10.39
C ALA A 83 0.93 -2.37 11.07
N GLU A 84 0.71 -1.19 10.50
CA GLU A 84 1.19 0.06 11.10
C GLU A 84 0.06 0.99 11.45
#